data_180048a6541276b2c89fdc428fc40229
#
_entry.id   180048a6541276b2c89fdc428fc40229
#
_cell.length_a   1.000
_cell.length_b   1.000
_cell.length_c   1.000
_cell.angle_alpha   90.00
_cell.angle_beta   90.00
_cell.angle_gamma   90.00
#
_symmetry.space_group_name_H-M   'P 1'
#
loop_
_entity.id
_entity.type
_entity.pdbx_description
1 polymer ?
#
loop_
_entity_poly.entity_id
_entity_poly.type
_entity_poly.pdbx_seq_one_letter_code
_entity_poly.pdbx_strand_id
1 'polypeptide(L)'
;KRILRTLGLNRGATEAEKEMIDSWLDEMKFNLDKVLEACTRASFISSPNLRYVNRVLLNWFEEARISGRNVNSSAGVTQAVLSKYYAYLREKAEEEAQARRAEVYKKIPRIREVDEDLLELGQNISRAVLSGDSLKLNEMKRLMKLLEEERAVLLTENNYREDYTDVKYACDKCGDTGMTEDGNRCSCTKERMGEEICQ
;
A
#
# COMPACT_ATOMS: atom_id res chain seq x y z
N LYS A 1 3.65 27.01 23.34
CA LYS A 1 5.09 26.96 22.99
C LYS A 1 5.48 25.62 22.34
N ARG A 2 5.05 24.45 22.88
CA ARG A 2 5.41 23.12 22.36
C ARG A 2 4.91 22.90 20.92
N ILE A 3 3.66 23.26 20.62
CA ILE A 3 3.02 23.16 19.30
C ILE A 3 3.83 23.91 18.22
N LEU A 4 4.19 25.17 18.45
CA LEU A 4 4.94 25.97 17.49
C LEU A 4 6.37 25.45 17.27
N ARG A 5 7.00 24.93 18.32
CA ARG A 5 8.34 24.28 18.19
C ARG A 5 8.30 23.03 17.31
N THR A 6 7.27 22.21 17.46
CA THR A 6 7.08 21.02 16.61
C THR A 6 6.90 21.38 15.14
N LEU A 7 6.35 22.55 14.84
CA LEU A 7 6.25 23.11 13.48
C LEU A 7 7.54 23.81 13.00
N GLY A 8 8.62 23.86 13.81
CA GLY A 8 9.84 24.57 13.47
C GLY A 8 9.72 26.10 13.63
N LEU A 9 8.65 26.61 14.25
CA LEU A 9 8.41 28.03 14.44
C LEU A 9 8.96 28.50 15.79
N ASN A 10 10.09 29.19 15.79
CA ASN A 10 10.76 29.72 17.00
C ASN A 10 10.25 31.09 17.39
N ARG A 11 8.93 31.27 17.45
CA ARG A 11 8.26 32.53 17.88
C ARG A 11 7.11 32.29 18.84
N GLY A 12 6.58 33.33 19.44
CA GLY A 12 5.33 33.26 20.19
C GLY A 12 4.11 33.06 19.29
N ALA A 13 3.04 32.48 19.85
CA ALA A 13 1.75 32.42 19.17
C ALA A 13 1.10 33.80 19.13
N THR A 14 0.52 34.18 18.00
CA THR A 14 -0.37 35.32 17.89
C THR A 14 -1.70 35.04 18.61
N GLU A 15 -2.52 36.06 18.86
CA GLU A 15 -3.81 35.89 19.53
C GLU A 15 -4.74 34.96 18.72
N ALA A 16 -4.84 35.15 17.40
CA ALA A 16 -5.60 34.27 16.51
C ALA A 16 -5.10 32.81 16.50
N GLU A 17 -3.79 32.61 16.67
CA GLU A 17 -3.21 31.25 16.77
C GLU A 17 -3.52 30.59 18.10
N LYS A 18 -3.63 31.37 19.19
CA LYS A 18 -4.05 30.84 20.49
C LYS A 18 -5.52 30.44 20.47
N GLU A 19 -6.41 31.27 19.95
CA GLU A 19 -7.83 30.94 19.76
C GLU A 19 -8.02 29.66 18.96
N MET A 20 -7.24 29.51 17.89
CA MET A 20 -7.26 28.28 17.07
C MET A 20 -6.81 27.04 17.86
N ILE A 21 -5.75 27.15 18.66
CA ILE A 21 -5.26 26.08 19.51
C ILE A 21 -6.27 25.72 20.61
N ASP A 22 -6.90 26.73 21.22
CA ASP A 22 -7.90 26.52 22.25
C ASP A 22 -9.14 25.82 21.67
N SER A 23 -9.57 26.15 20.44
CA SER A 23 -10.67 25.43 19.79
C SER A 23 -10.35 23.95 19.56
N TRP A 24 -9.12 23.59 19.25
CA TRP A 24 -8.73 22.19 19.10
C TRP A 24 -8.81 21.39 20.40
N LEU A 25 -8.42 22.01 21.51
CA LEU A 25 -8.36 21.36 22.83
C LEU A 25 -9.73 21.39 23.52
N ASP A 26 -10.42 22.53 23.47
CA ASP A 26 -11.63 22.75 24.24
C ASP A 26 -12.92 22.40 23.50
N GLU A 27 -13.03 22.72 22.21
CA GLU A 27 -14.22 22.44 21.41
C GLU A 27 -14.17 21.05 20.75
N MET A 28 -13.08 20.76 20.04
CA MET A 28 -12.90 19.48 19.33
C MET A 28 -12.42 18.36 20.24
N LYS A 29 -12.03 18.65 21.49
CA LYS A 29 -11.59 17.68 22.51
C LYS A 29 -10.38 16.84 22.12
N PHE A 30 -9.50 17.36 21.25
CA PHE A 30 -8.23 16.72 20.99
C PHE A 30 -7.30 16.78 22.21
N ASN A 31 -6.58 15.70 22.50
CA ASN A 31 -5.49 15.74 23.46
C ASN A 31 -4.23 16.37 22.82
N LEU A 32 -3.30 16.82 23.66
CA LEU A 32 -2.09 17.49 23.19
C LEU A 32 -1.25 16.60 22.27
N ASP A 33 -1.18 15.30 22.55
CA ASP A 33 -0.37 14.36 21.75
C ASP A 33 -0.92 14.23 20.32
N LYS A 34 -2.25 14.23 20.17
CA LYS A 34 -2.91 14.22 18.86
C LYS A 34 -2.69 15.51 18.07
N VAL A 35 -2.71 16.65 18.77
CA VAL A 35 -2.36 17.95 18.14
C VAL A 35 -0.89 17.96 17.71
N LEU A 36 0.03 17.42 18.51
CA LEU A 36 1.45 17.32 18.16
C LEU A 36 1.68 16.38 16.99
N GLU A 37 0.92 15.27 16.87
CA GLU A 37 0.94 14.38 15.70
C GLU A 37 0.57 15.17 14.42
N ALA A 38 -0.48 15.98 14.45
CA ALA A 38 -0.86 16.82 13.32
C ALA A 38 0.21 17.87 12.99
N CYS A 39 0.87 18.43 14.00
CA CYS A 39 1.99 19.36 13.82
C CYS A 39 3.21 18.69 13.18
N THR A 40 3.54 17.46 13.58
CA THR A 40 4.61 16.68 12.98
C THR A 40 4.34 16.44 11.50
N ARG A 41 3.12 16.07 11.12
CA ARG A 41 2.74 15.93 9.70
C ARG A 41 2.87 17.25 8.93
N ALA A 42 2.54 18.36 9.56
CA ALA A 42 2.65 19.69 8.95
C ALA A 42 4.10 20.20 8.84
N SER A 43 5.04 19.66 9.62
CA SER A 43 6.45 20.09 9.57
C SER A 43 7.18 19.61 8.31
N PHE A 44 6.66 18.61 7.62
CA PHE A 44 7.24 18.06 6.38
C PHE A 44 6.86 18.84 5.11
N ILE A 45 5.92 19.77 5.18
CA ILE A 45 5.57 20.61 4.03
C ILE A 45 6.55 21.78 3.89
N SER A 46 6.69 22.29 2.67
CA SER A 46 7.62 23.39 2.34
C SER A 46 7.35 24.71 3.11
N SER A 47 6.15 24.89 3.67
CA SER A 47 5.78 26.07 4.48
C SER A 47 4.89 25.66 5.66
N PRO A 48 5.47 25.13 6.76
CA PRO A 48 4.71 24.72 7.93
C PRO A 48 3.92 25.86 8.55
N ASN A 49 2.60 25.67 8.72
CA ASN A 49 1.73 26.69 9.32
C ASN A 49 0.54 26.06 10.05
N LEU A 50 0.00 26.80 11.03
CA LEU A 50 -1.13 26.36 11.85
C LEU A 50 -2.44 26.20 11.08
N ARG A 51 -2.61 26.89 9.93
CA ARG A 51 -3.81 26.71 9.09
C ARG A 51 -3.85 25.30 8.47
N TYR A 52 -2.69 24.78 8.09
CA TYR A 52 -2.60 23.40 7.61
C TYR A 52 -2.89 22.39 8.72
N VAL A 53 -2.33 22.60 9.93
CA VAL A 53 -2.63 21.78 11.11
C VAL A 53 -4.14 21.80 11.41
N ASN A 54 -4.77 22.97 11.36
CA ASN A 54 -6.21 23.11 11.55
C ASN A 54 -7.01 22.29 10.55
N ARG A 55 -6.62 22.28 9.27
CA ARG A 55 -7.29 21.47 8.25
C ARG A 55 -7.16 19.98 8.53
N VAL A 56 -5.99 19.52 8.95
CA VAL A 56 -5.75 18.12 9.34
C VAL A 56 -6.64 17.72 10.52
N LEU A 57 -6.68 18.54 11.57
CA LEU A 57 -7.49 18.28 12.76
C LEU A 57 -9.00 18.32 12.47
N LEU A 58 -9.46 19.26 11.63
CA LEU A 58 -10.85 19.30 11.17
C LEU A 58 -11.26 18.02 10.43
N ASN A 59 -10.41 17.52 9.53
CA ASN A 59 -10.68 16.27 8.82
C ASN A 59 -10.77 15.09 9.81
N TRP A 60 -9.85 15.00 10.78
CA TRP A 60 -9.90 13.95 11.79
C TRP A 60 -11.13 14.04 12.69
N PHE A 61 -11.55 15.26 13.02
CA PHE A 61 -12.75 15.50 13.82
C PHE A 61 -14.01 15.03 13.05
N GLU A 62 -14.15 15.39 11.78
CA GLU A 62 -15.27 14.95 10.95
C GLU A 62 -15.28 13.42 10.73
N GLU A 63 -14.14 12.83 10.46
CA GLU A 63 -14.01 11.36 10.34
C GLU A 63 -14.42 10.64 11.63
N ALA A 64 -13.98 11.16 12.78
CA ALA A 64 -14.36 10.63 14.09
C ALA A 64 -15.86 10.77 14.34
N ARG A 65 -16.45 11.92 13.99
CA ARG A 65 -17.89 12.21 14.13
C ARG A 65 -18.73 11.26 13.29
N ILE A 66 -18.36 11.06 12.02
CA ILE A 66 -19.07 10.16 11.09
C ILE A 66 -18.96 8.71 11.54
N SER A 67 -17.79 8.30 12.05
CA SER A 67 -17.52 6.91 12.48
C SER A 67 -17.93 6.60 13.91
N GLY A 68 -18.42 7.58 14.67
CA GLY A 68 -18.77 7.43 16.08
C GLY A 68 -17.58 7.11 16.99
N ARG A 69 -16.35 7.46 16.57
CA ARG A 69 -15.11 7.17 17.29
C ARG A 69 -14.63 8.36 18.11
N ASN A 70 -13.79 8.06 19.11
CA ASN A 70 -13.12 9.12 19.87
C ASN A 70 -12.08 9.80 18.97
N VAL A 71 -12.08 11.14 18.91
CA VAL A 71 -11.13 11.97 18.13
C VAL A 71 -9.65 11.71 18.48
N ASN A 72 -9.40 11.22 19.70
CA ASN A 72 -8.06 10.91 20.21
C ASN A 72 -7.63 9.46 19.92
N SER A 73 -8.49 8.63 19.31
CA SER A 73 -8.11 7.27 18.96
C SER A 73 -7.16 7.27 17.75
N SER A 74 -5.97 6.73 17.93
CA SER A 74 -4.97 6.58 16.86
C SER A 74 -5.34 5.50 15.83
N ALA A 75 -6.26 4.59 16.17
CA ALA A 75 -6.51 3.40 15.36
C ALA A 75 -7.25 3.63 14.02
N GLY A 76 -8.01 4.71 13.87
CA GLY A 76 -8.83 4.92 12.66
C GLY A 76 -8.10 5.59 11.50
N VAL A 77 -7.37 6.65 11.77
CA VAL A 77 -6.59 7.40 10.76
C VAL A 77 -5.44 6.56 10.25
N THR A 78 -4.76 5.86 11.16
CA THR A 78 -3.65 4.96 10.82
C THR A 78 -4.06 3.83 9.88
N GLN A 79 -5.27 3.28 10.01
CA GLN A 79 -5.74 2.19 9.14
C GLN A 79 -6.03 2.67 7.71
N ALA A 80 -6.64 3.84 7.54
CA ALA A 80 -6.92 4.40 6.21
C ALA A 80 -5.62 4.81 5.48
N VAL A 81 -4.68 5.40 6.18
CA VAL A 81 -3.36 5.78 5.66
C VAL A 81 -2.57 4.54 5.28
N LEU A 82 -2.52 3.53 6.16
CA LEU A 82 -1.89 2.25 5.88
C LEU A 82 -2.50 1.54 4.67
N SER A 83 -3.81 1.55 4.52
CA SER A 83 -4.48 0.94 3.36
C SER A 83 -4.06 1.60 2.04
N LYS A 84 -3.96 2.94 2.01
CA LYS A 84 -3.47 3.69 0.85
C LYS A 84 -2.00 3.39 0.55
N TYR A 85 -1.17 3.31 1.60
CA TYR A 85 0.24 2.98 1.47
C TYR A 85 0.46 1.57 0.91
N TYR A 86 -0.27 0.58 1.40
CA TYR A 86 -0.23 -0.77 0.84
C TYR A 86 -0.72 -0.83 -0.60
N ALA A 87 -1.76 -0.07 -0.95
CA ALA A 87 -2.21 0.03 -2.34
C ALA A 87 -1.11 0.60 -3.24
N TYR A 88 -0.46 1.67 -2.81
CA TYR A 88 0.67 2.28 -3.52
C TYR A 88 1.84 1.30 -3.70
N LEU A 89 2.22 0.54 -2.65
CA LEU A 89 3.31 -0.44 -2.76
C LEU A 89 3.00 -1.55 -3.77
N ARG A 90 1.76 -2.04 -3.80
CA ARG A 90 1.34 -3.05 -4.76
C ARG A 90 1.35 -2.51 -6.18
N GLU A 91 0.77 -1.32 -6.41
CA GLU A 91 0.78 -0.66 -7.70
C GLU A 91 2.20 -0.48 -8.22
N LYS A 92 3.11 0.01 -7.39
CA LYS A 92 4.53 0.15 -7.73
C LYS A 92 5.18 -1.20 -8.07
N ALA A 93 4.94 -2.24 -7.28
CA ALA A 93 5.47 -3.59 -7.53
C ALA A 93 4.95 -4.17 -8.85
N GLU A 94 3.68 -3.94 -9.18
CA GLU A 94 3.05 -4.36 -10.43
C GLU A 94 3.61 -3.57 -11.64
N GLU A 95 3.78 -2.25 -11.52
CA GLU A 95 4.41 -1.42 -12.57
C GLU A 95 5.85 -1.86 -12.86
N GLU A 96 6.65 -2.12 -11.82
CA GLU A 96 8.01 -2.62 -11.97
C GLU A 96 8.04 -4.00 -12.64
N ALA A 97 7.12 -4.90 -12.31
CA ALA A 97 7.00 -6.19 -12.95
C ALA A 97 6.57 -6.06 -14.43
N GLN A 98 5.65 -5.16 -14.73
CA GLN A 98 5.26 -4.84 -16.11
C GLN A 98 6.43 -4.32 -16.94
N ALA A 99 7.24 -3.42 -16.38
CA ALA A 99 8.43 -2.91 -17.06
C ALA A 99 9.42 -4.04 -17.39
N ARG A 100 9.67 -4.97 -16.42
CA ARG A 100 10.52 -6.15 -16.64
C ARG A 100 9.93 -7.10 -17.69
N ARG A 101 8.62 -7.33 -17.69
CA ARG A 101 7.95 -8.13 -18.73
C ARG A 101 8.10 -7.49 -20.10
N ALA A 102 7.90 -6.18 -20.24
CA ALA A 102 8.04 -5.48 -21.50
C ALA A 102 9.49 -5.55 -22.04
N GLU A 103 10.49 -5.48 -21.17
CA GLU A 103 11.89 -5.68 -21.52
C GLU A 103 12.13 -7.10 -22.08
N VAL A 104 11.65 -8.13 -21.38
CA VAL A 104 11.80 -9.54 -21.75
C VAL A 104 11.07 -9.81 -23.07
N TYR A 105 9.84 -9.35 -23.24
CA TYR A 105 9.06 -9.56 -24.46
C TYR A 105 9.71 -8.90 -25.70
N LYS A 106 10.40 -7.78 -25.49
CA LYS A 106 11.15 -7.13 -26.57
C LYS A 106 12.37 -7.94 -27.00
N LYS A 107 13.05 -8.58 -26.06
CA LYS A 107 14.25 -9.41 -26.32
C LYS A 107 13.90 -10.83 -26.77
N ILE A 108 12.85 -11.41 -26.22
CA ILE A 108 12.44 -12.81 -26.43
C ILE A 108 10.93 -12.83 -26.75
N PRO A 109 10.52 -12.52 -27.99
CA PRO A 109 9.11 -12.46 -28.38
C PRO A 109 8.32 -13.75 -28.06
N ARG A 110 8.99 -14.91 -28.13
CA ARG A 110 8.38 -16.22 -27.86
C ARG A 110 7.84 -16.33 -26.42
N ILE A 111 8.48 -15.66 -25.44
CA ILE A 111 7.96 -15.65 -24.04
C ILE A 111 6.59 -14.97 -23.96
N ARG A 112 6.35 -13.94 -24.77
CA ARG A 112 5.06 -13.29 -24.83
C ARG A 112 3.96 -14.26 -25.29
N GLU A 113 4.23 -15.02 -26.34
CA GLU A 113 3.30 -16.02 -26.87
C GLU A 113 3.01 -17.10 -25.81
N VAL A 114 4.07 -17.61 -25.14
CA VAL A 114 3.94 -18.59 -24.05
C VAL A 114 3.11 -18.04 -22.87
N ASP A 115 3.32 -16.77 -22.48
CA ASP A 115 2.56 -16.15 -21.42
C ASP A 115 1.07 -15.93 -21.80
N GLU A 116 0.78 -15.61 -23.07
CA GLU A 116 -0.57 -15.53 -23.63
C GLU A 116 -1.25 -16.91 -23.63
N ASP A 117 -0.55 -17.97 -24.06
CA ASP A 117 -1.02 -19.36 -24.05
C ASP A 117 -1.30 -19.85 -22.61
N LEU A 118 -0.42 -19.55 -21.67
CA LEU A 118 -0.60 -19.87 -20.24
C LEU A 118 -1.84 -19.19 -19.65
N LEU A 119 -2.09 -17.94 -20.00
CA LEU A 119 -3.27 -17.20 -19.56
C LEU A 119 -4.56 -17.83 -20.11
N GLU A 120 -4.60 -18.13 -21.42
CA GLU A 120 -5.75 -18.78 -22.05
C GLU A 120 -6.01 -20.15 -21.45
N LEU A 121 -4.95 -20.95 -21.26
CA LEU A 121 -5.03 -22.27 -20.68
C LEU A 121 -5.55 -22.22 -19.23
N GLY A 122 -5.11 -21.25 -18.41
CA GLY A 122 -5.61 -21.03 -17.06
C GLY A 122 -7.11 -20.74 -17.03
N GLN A 123 -7.61 -19.93 -17.96
CA GLN A 123 -9.05 -19.67 -18.10
C GLN A 123 -9.83 -20.93 -18.50
N ASN A 124 -9.28 -21.73 -19.41
CA ASN A 124 -9.90 -22.97 -19.86
C ASN A 124 -9.91 -24.04 -18.76
N ILE A 125 -8.86 -24.13 -17.94
CA ILE A 125 -8.82 -24.98 -16.74
C ILE A 125 -9.93 -24.60 -15.77
N SER A 126 -10.13 -23.32 -15.51
CA SER A 126 -11.21 -22.84 -14.63
C SER A 126 -12.60 -23.24 -15.14
N ARG A 127 -12.83 -23.18 -16.45
CA ARG A 127 -14.08 -23.64 -17.08
C ARG A 127 -14.23 -25.16 -16.99
N ALA A 128 -13.15 -25.92 -17.21
CA ALA A 128 -13.17 -27.39 -17.13
C ALA A 128 -13.46 -27.89 -15.70
N VAL A 129 -12.94 -27.19 -14.68
CA VAL A 129 -13.27 -27.50 -13.27
C VAL A 129 -14.77 -27.34 -13.01
N LEU A 130 -15.37 -26.27 -13.52
CA LEU A 130 -16.82 -26.02 -13.36
C LEU A 130 -17.70 -27.02 -14.11
N SER A 131 -17.20 -27.56 -15.24
CA SER A 131 -17.93 -28.58 -16.04
C SER A 131 -17.71 -30.02 -15.56
N GLY A 132 -16.75 -30.26 -14.65
CA GLY A 132 -16.45 -31.60 -14.11
C GLY A 132 -15.73 -32.55 -15.08
N ASP A 133 -15.15 -32.03 -16.17
CA ASP A 133 -14.41 -32.83 -17.16
C ASP A 133 -12.98 -33.11 -16.69
N SER A 134 -12.81 -34.20 -15.94
CA SER A 134 -11.54 -34.56 -15.32
C SER A 134 -10.46 -34.98 -16.31
N LEU A 135 -10.82 -35.58 -17.45
CA LEU A 135 -9.86 -35.98 -18.48
C LEU A 135 -9.24 -34.77 -19.15
N LYS A 136 -10.09 -33.84 -19.58
CA LYS A 136 -9.66 -32.61 -20.20
C LYS A 136 -8.85 -31.73 -19.22
N LEU A 137 -9.22 -31.74 -17.96
CA LEU A 137 -8.48 -31.04 -16.90
C LEU A 137 -7.05 -31.54 -16.73
N ASN A 138 -6.85 -32.88 -16.76
CA ASN A 138 -5.52 -33.46 -16.62
C ASN A 138 -4.63 -33.17 -17.83
N GLU A 139 -5.18 -33.19 -19.04
CA GLU A 139 -4.47 -32.83 -20.26
C GLU A 139 -4.04 -31.37 -20.25
N MET A 140 -4.94 -30.47 -19.89
CA MET A 140 -4.65 -29.03 -19.76
C MET A 140 -3.58 -28.73 -18.71
N LYS A 141 -3.60 -29.37 -17.55
CA LYS A 141 -2.56 -29.25 -16.52
C LYS A 141 -1.21 -29.71 -17.01
N ARG A 142 -1.17 -30.80 -17.80
CA ARG A 142 0.07 -31.29 -18.41
C ARG A 142 0.63 -30.29 -19.41
N LEU A 143 -0.22 -29.70 -20.25
CA LEU A 143 0.19 -28.67 -21.21
C LEU A 143 0.70 -27.42 -20.50
N MET A 144 0.01 -26.98 -19.44
CA MET A 144 0.43 -25.85 -18.62
C MET A 144 1.86 -26.05 -18.09
N LYS A 145 2.15 -27.24 -17.57
CA LYS A 145 3.49 -27.55 -17.06
C LYS A 145 4.57 -27.50 -18.17
N LEU A 146 4.26 -27.97 -19.37
CA LEU A 146 5.20 -27.91 -20.49
C LEU A 146 5.48 -26.46 -20.91
N LEU A 147 4.46 -25.60 -20.92
CA LEU A 147 4.63 -24.19 -21.24
C LEU A 147 5.42 -23.43 -20.13
N GLU A 148 5.19 -23.76 -18.85
CA GLU A 148 5.98 -23.23 -17.73
C GLU A 148 7.46 -23.65 -17.84
N GLU A 149 7.74 -24.89 -18.19
CA GLU A 149 9.09 -25.40 -18.43
C GLU A 149 9.75 -24.69 -19.63
N GLU A 150 9.03 -24.53 -20.76
CA GLU A 150 9.50 -23.78 -21.94
C GLU A 150 9.86 -22.34 -21.54
N ARG A 151 8.98 -21.68 -20.78
CA ARG A 151 9.21 -20.32 -20.30
C ARG A 151 10.47 -20.20 -19.44
N ALA A 152 10.65 -21.11 -18.48
CA ALA A 152 11.82 -21.14 -17.61
C ALA A 152 13.12 -21.31 -18.42
N VAL A 153 13.13 -22.22 -19.39
CA VAL A 153 14.28 -22.44 -20.29
C VAL A 153 14.59 -21.16 -21.08
N LEU A 154 13.58 -20.55 -21.71
CA LEU A 154 13.76 -19.33 -22.51
C LEU A 154 14.33 -18.17 -21.68
N LEU A 155 13.91 -18.01 -20.42
CA LEU A 155 14.45 -17.00 -19.51
C LEU A 155 15.90 -17.31 -19.16
N THR A 156 16.20 -18.52 -18.73
CA THR A 156 17.56 -18.92 -18.27
C THR A 156 18.58 -18.91 -19.40
N GLU A 157 18.22 -19.34 -20.59
CA GLU A 157 19.09 -19.27 -21.79
C GLU A 157 19.46 -17.84 -22.18
N ASN A 158 18.61 -16.87 -21.83
CA ASN A 158 18.84 -15.44 -22.07
C ASN A 158 19.39 -14.71 -20.83
N ASN A 159 19.93 -15.42 -19.85
CA ASN A 159 20.53 -14.90 -18.62
C ASN A 159 19.56 -14.14 -17.70
N TYR A 160 18.26 -14.44 -17.78
CA TYR A 160 17.28 -14.01 -16.80
C TYR A 160 17.02 -15.10 -15.77
N ARG A 161 16.67 -14.71 -14.54
CA ARG A 161 16.16 -15.66 -13.55
C ARG A 161 14.73 -16.04 -13.93
N GLU A 162 14.30 -17.24 -13.56
CA GLU A 162 12.93 -17.72 -13.81
C GLU A 162 11.85 -16.79 -13.21
N ASP A 163 12.14 -16.20 -12.05
CA ASP A 163 11.27 -15.26 -11.32
C ASP A 163 11.46 -13.79 -11.72
N TYR A 164 12.22 -13.49 -12.79
CA TYR A 164 12.57 -12.10 -13.12
C TYR A 164 11.36 -11.22 -13.42
N THR A 165 10.34 -11.77 -14.05
CA THR A 165 9.13 -11.05 -14.46
C THR A 165 8.01 -11.08 -13.41
N ASP A 166 8.23 -11.78 -12.29
CA ASP A 166 7.23 -11.90 -11.24
C ASP A 166 7.08 -10.62 -10.44
N VAL A 167 5.88 -10.39 -9.91
CA VAL A 167 5.64 -9.27 -9.01
C VAL A 167 6.38 -9.51 -7.69
N LYS A 168 7.25 -8.57 -7.30
CA LYS A 168 8.03 -8.66 -6.06
C LYS A 168 7.47 -7.67 -5.05
N TYR A 169 6.66 -8.16 -4.13
CA TYR A 169 6.11 -7.37 -3.04
C TYR A 169 7.18 -7.07 -1.97
N ALA A 170 7.06 -5.93 -1.30
CA ALA A 170 7.96 -5.54 -0.22
C ALA A 170 7.77 -6.38 1.04
N CYS A 171 6.62 -7.04 1.19
CA CYS A 171 6.35 -8.01 2.24
C CYS A 171 5.87 -9.34 1.65
N ASP A 172 6.71 -10.36 1.64
CA ASP A 172 6.38 -11.69 1.11
C ASP A 172 5.28 -12.41 1.91
N LYS A 173 5.09 -12.06 3.20
CA LYS A 173 4.10 -12.70 4.07
C LYS A 173 2.66 -12.32 3.75
N CYS A 174 2.43 -11.10 3.28
CA CYS A 174 1.08 -10.60 3.03
C CYS A 174 0.89 -10.03 1.62
N GLY A 175 1.91 -10.06 0.75
CA GLY A 175 1.82 -9.47 -0.58
C GLY A 175 1.39 -7.99 -0.54
N ASP A 176 1.91 -7.23 0.43
CA ASP A 176 1.58 -5.82 0.66
C ASP A 176 0.06 -5.53 0.83
N THR A 177 -0.67 -6.47 1.43
CA THR A 177 -2.08 -6.29 1.82
C THR A 177 -2.23 -5.81 3.26
N GLY A 178 -1.20 -6.02 4.10
CA GLY A 178 -1.23 -5.80 5.54
C GLY A 178 -1.97 -6.89 6.32
N MET A 179 -2.53 -7.90 5.65
CA MET A 179 -3.28 -9.01 6.23
C MET A 179 -2.68 -10.35 5.76
N THR A 180 -2.56 -11.31 6.65
CA THR A 180 -2.16 -12.69 6.29
C THR A 180 -3.34 -13.47 5.75
N GLU A 181 -3.10 -14.61 5.13
CA GLU A 181 -4.15 -15.52 4.60
C GLU A 181 -5.17 -15.93 5.67
N ASP A 182 -4.74 -16.05 6.93
CA ASP A 182 -5.60 -16.36 8.08
C ASP A 182 -6.49 -15.18 8.52
N GLY A 183 -6.46 -14.04 7.83
CA GLY A 183 -7.23 -12.85 8.18
C GLY A 183 -6.66 -12.04 9.36
N ASN A 184 -5.45 -12.37 9.83
CA ASN A 184 -4.76 -11.63 10.88
C ASN A 184 -3.93 -10.47 10.32
N ARG A 185 -3.66 -9.45 11.15
CA ARG A 185 -2.74 -8.38 10.77
C ARG A 185 -1.32 -8.91 10.59
N CYS A 186 -0.70 -8.60 9.47
CA CYS A 186 0.68 -8.96 9.20
C CYS A 186 1.64 -8.23 10.16
N SER A 187 2.75 -8.88 10.52
CA SER A 187 3.80 -8.29 11.37
C SER A 187 4.41 -7.03 10.76
N CYS A 188 4.49 -6.95 9.42
CA CYS A 188 4.99 -5.76 8.71
C CYS A 188 4.15 -4.49 8.99
N THR A 189 2.90 -4.63 9.43
CA THR A 189 2.03 -3.50 9.76
C THR A 189 2.63 -2.65 10.89
N LYS A 190 3.27 -3.28 11.89
CA LYS A 190 3.90 -2.54 13.01
C LYS A 190 5.13 -1.76 12.55
N GLU A 191 5.95 -2.36 11.69
CA GLU A 191 7.15 -1.74 11.15
C GLU A 191 6.80 -0.55 10.26
N ARG A 192 5.82 -0.70 9.39
CA ARG A 192 5.37 0.35 8.46
C ARG A 192 4.58 1.47 9.11
N MET A 193 3.89 1.19 10.22
CA MET A 193 3.31 2.26 11.05
C MET A 193 4.38 3.19 11.64
N GLY A 194 5.60 2.67 11.88
CA GLY A 194 6.76 3.46 12.29
C GLY A 194 7.37 4.26 11.14
N GLU A 195 7.44 3.70 9.94
CA GLU A 195 8.03 4.34 8.75
C GLU A 195 7.17 5.51 8.24
N GLU A 196 5.84 5.40 8.25
CA GLU A 196 4.95 6.50 7.84
C GLU A 196 4.92 7.68 8.82
N ILE A 197 5.35 7.48 10.06
CA ILE A 197 5.50 8.56 11.02
C ILE A 197 6.77 9.37 10.71
N CYS A 198 7.70 8.83 9.91
CA CYS A 198 8.99 9.43 9.57
C CYS A 198 9.06 10.00 8.14
N GLN A 199 8.05 9.82 7.28
CA GLN A 199 7.92 10.44 5.96
C GLN A 199 6.78 11.48 5.93
#